data_1a103e1f4572161101ea83d60a2d9521
#
_entry.id   1a103e1f4572161101ea83d60a2d9521
#
_cell.length_a   1.000
_cell.length_b   1.000
_cell.length_c   1.000
_cell.angle_alpha   90.00
_cell.angle_beta   90.00
_cell.angle_gamma   90.00
#
_symmetry.space_group_name_H-M   'P 1'
#
loop_
_entity.id
_entity.type
_entity.pdbx_description
1 polymer ?
#
loop_
_entity_poly.entity_id
_entity_poly.type
_entity_poly.pdbx_seq_one_letter_code
_entity_poly.pdbx_strand_id
1 'polypeptide(L)'
;MRPILCLAFAISAAIFAAGCSKSAATARTETSKPLTHKYRPNGDTTAHIDLTKVRSEELKKVYSYIDDHFDEHVERLQKWIRQPSISNSGEGIQESAEMVKGFFDELGCQESKVYDTGITEWGLPGNPVVYAKCNEGAPKTVVIYWQYDTMPVTQPDVWKVAPFDASIIEQGNFKKVLVARGATNSKGPEMSEYNALMAIRAIHGKLPVNVIFVAEGDEERMDIGLRNFVRDHPDLFKGADIMMGGGGSEGCVYIQLTTSGKSWGRGPVESDIHGSNKRSVDSPAWRHIKMLASLVSDDGNTPLVKGWKDDWVPPSQQSLDRLRKRADGQDLKTMASNLGVARYIADDPFDVLRMQTTETSFNLDGIWGGNMYANAAGAILPNKITSKHNIRYVPNMNGMDLVKKIRAQLDRNGYKDVELKVIGDVPWSTVDSENDMNSAAARMYDVFGVKSRREFAENHVPEAAEMGGYWPSYLFNNGKVGQRVSPVGMPIGGGRVGMGGRAHAANEFYVIEGSGNTYGMAGAEKSIATVIYNYAGLN
;
A
#
# COMPACT_ATOMS: atom_id res chain seq x y z
N MET A 1 -51.88 -27.93 21.04
CA MET A 1 -52.07 -29.05 21.99
C MET A 1 -50.69 -29.45 22.53
N ARG A 2 -50.65 -29.51 23.81
CA ARG A 2 -49.56 -29.86 24.76
C ARG A 2 -48.96 -31.26 24.52
N PRO A 3 -47.87 -31.72 25.28
CA PRO A 3 -47.14 -31.07 26.40
C PRO A 3 -45.59 -31.23 26.32
N ILE A 4 -44.87 -30.38 26.95
CA ILE A 4 -43.97 -30.26 28.10
C ILE A 4 -43.57 -31.60 28.76
N LEU A 5 -42.26 -31.85 28.91
CA LEU A 5 -41.72 -32.59 30.07
C LEU A 5 -40.35 -32.01 30.49
N CYS A 6 -40.30 -31.41 31.68
CA CYS A 6 -39.09 -31.14 32.47
C CYS A 6 -38.63 -32.39 33.20
N LEU A 7 -37.32 -32.61 33.36
CA LEU A 7 -36.82 -33.38 34.49
C LEU A 7 -35.51 -32.76 35.01
N ALA A 8 -35.54 -32.38 36.27
CA ALA A 8 -34.42 -31.97 37.10
C ALA A 8 -34.02 -33.14 38.02
N PHE A 9 -32.71 -33.29 38.30
CA PHE A 9 -32.18 -33.98 39.52
C PHE A 9 -30.73 -33.55 39.63
N ALA A 10 -30.32 -32.84 40.61
CA ALA A 10 -30.13 -33.03 42.05
C ALA A 10 -28.67 -33.39 42.41
N ILE A 11 -28.18 -32.55 43.26
CA ILE A 11 -26.87 -32.39 43.92
C ILE A 11 -26.47 -33.66 44.73
N SER A 12 -25.16 -33.99 44.75
CA SER A 12 -24.55 -34.61 45.94
C SER A 12 -23.11 -34.16 46.13
N ALA A 13 -22.87 -33.49 47.23
CA ALA A 13 -21.56 -33.15 47.76
C ALA A 13 -20.97 -34.35 48.54
N ALA A 14 -19.67 -34.59 48.40
CA ALA A 14 -18.92 -35.39 49.38
C ALA A 14 -17.58 -34.72 49.66
N ILE A 15 -17.44 -34.30 50.91
CA ILE A 15 -16.22 -33.82 51.58
C ILE A 15 -15.39 -35.04 51.95
N PHE A 16 -14.09 -35.06 51.65
CA PHE A 16 -13.10 -35.79 52.41
C PHE A 16 -11.78 -35.04 52.55
N ALA A 17 -11.27 -35.05 53.77
CA ALA A 17 -10.13 -34.28 54.25
C ALA A 17 -8.80 -35.02 54.16
N ALA A 18 -7.76 -34.22 53.96
CA ALA A 18 -6.39 -34.31 54.49
C ALA A 18 -5.57 -35.61 54.34
N GLY A 19 -4.45 -35.45 53.68
CA GLY A 19 -3.28 -36.35 53.79
C GLY A 19 -2.05 -35.66 53.16
N CYS A 20 -1.23 -34.99 53.99
CA CYS A 20 0.10 -34.51 53.61
C CYS A 20 1.04 -35.69 53.36
N SER A 21 1.58 -35.82 52.14
CA SER A 21 2.85 -36.47 51.92
C SER A 21 3.69 -35.69 50.93
N LYS A 22 4.86 -35.22 51.40
CA LYS A 22 5.90 -34.60 50.57
C LYS A 22 6.46 -35.65 49.62
N SER A 23 6.20 -35.51 48.36
CA SER A 23 6.93 -36.22 47.30
C SER A 23 7.70 -35.18 46.49
N ALA A 24 9.00 -35.37 46.40
CA ALA A 24 9.90 -34.56 45.59
C ALA A 24 9.53 -34.75 44.10
N ALA A 25 9.00 -33.70 43.49
CA ALA A 25 8.76 -33.66 42.06
C ALA A 25 10.09 -33.44 41.33
N THR A 26 10.62 -34.50 40.74
CA THR A 26 11.60 -34.42 39.66
C THR A 26 10.97 -33.62 38.51
N ALA A 27 11.52 -32.48 38.23
CA ALA A 27 11.17 -31.67 37.04
C ALA A 27 11.51 -32.50 35.79
N ARG A 28 10.50 -33.09 35.20
CA ARG A 28 10.58 -33.57 33.81
C ARG A 28 10.64 -32.31 32.92
N THR A 29 11.79 -32.07 32.35
CA THR A 29 11.91 -31.26 31.15
C THR A 29 11.11 -31.94 30.04
N GLU A 30 9.87 -31.52 29.85
CA GLU A 30 9.14 -31.83 28.62
C GLU A 30 9.87 -31.13 27.50
N THR A 31 10.61 -31.90 26.70
CA THR A 31 11.04 -31.45 25.37
C THR A 31 9.77 -31.32 24.54
N SER A 32 9.24 -30.10 24.42
CA SER A 32 8.15 -29.80 23.52
C SER A 32 8.55 -30.26 22.10
N LYS A 33 7.74 -31.12 21.50
CA LYS A 33 7.87 -31.41 20.07
C LYS A 33 7.83 -30.09 19.34
N PRO A 34 8.70 -29.90 18.32
CA PRO A 34 8.61 -28.71 17.47
C PRO A 34 7.19 -28.61 16.91
N LEU A 35 6.55 -27.45 17.10
CA LEU A 35 5.26 -27.16 16.50
C LEU A 35 5.42 -27.22 14.97
N THR A 36 4.70 -28.14 14.33
CA THR A 36 4.63 -28.18 12.87
C THR A 36 3.59 -27.17 12.41
N HIS A 37 4.04 -26.03 11.92
CA HIS A 37 3.16 -24.99 11.40
C HIS A 37 2.57 -25.39 10.05
N LYS A 38 1.26 -25.25 9.91
CA LYS A 38 0.51 -25.52 8.67
C LYS A 38 0.99 -24.65 7.50
N TYR A 39 1.25 -23.38 7.79
CA TYR A 39 1.60 -22.40 6.79
C TYR A 39 3.09 -22.15 6.63
N ARG A 40 3.91 -22.64 7.54
CA ARG A 40 5.37 -22.53 7.52
C ARG A 40 6.04 -23.83 7.98
N PRO A 41 5.80 -24.95 7.28
CA PRO A 41 6.30 -26.26 7.73
C PRO A 41 7.84 -26.37 7.72
N ASN A 42 8.53 -25.61 6.88
CA ASN A 42 10.00 -25.61 6.77
C ASN A 42 10.66 -24.41 7.44
N GLY A 43 9.88 -23.45 7.91
CA GLY A 43 10.37 -22.15 8.40
C GLY A 43 10.92 -21.27 7.28
N ASP A 44 11.58 -20.18 7.64
CA ASP A 44 12.34 -19.33 6.69
C ASP A 44 13.71 -19.98 6.48
N THR A 45 13.81 -20.86 5.48
CA THR A 45 14.83 -21.91 5.38
C THR A 45 16.27 -21.42 5.25
N THR A 46 16.51 -20.21 4.79
CA THR A 46 17.87 -19.66 4.62
C THR A 46 18.05 -18.26 5.22
N ALA A 47 16.99 -17.47 5.31
CA ALA A 47 17.01 -16.21 6.03
C ALA A 47 16.99 -16.50 7.55
N HIS A 48 17.90 -15.93 8.30
CA HIS A 48 17.99 -16.16 9.74
C HIS A 48 18.35 -14.88 10.48
N ILE A 49 17.82 -14.75 11.69
CA ILE A 49 18.04 -13.63 12.58
C ILE A 49 19.27 -13.94 13.44
N ASP A 50 20.22 -13.01 13.53
CA ASP A 50 21.35 -13.11 14.44
C ASP A 50 20.90 -12.76 15.87
N LEU A 51 20.46 -13.79 16.61
CA LEU A 51 19.99 -13.63 17.98
C LEU A 51 21.08 -13.12 18.96
N THR A 52 22.38 -13.19 18.59
CA THR A 52 23.45 -12.66 19.44
C THR A 52 23.44 -11.14 19.47
N LYS A 53 22.85 -10.50 18.45
CA LYS A 53 22.69 -9.06 18.35
C LYS A 53 21.38 -8.56 19.00
N VAL A 54 20.47 -9.44 19.38
CA VAL A 54 19.26 -9.12 20.11
C VAL A 54 19.59 -9.11 21.62
N ARG A 55 19.64 -7.91 22.18
CA ARG A 55 20.02 -7.72 23.59
C ARG A 55 18.87 -7.98 24.57
N SER A 56 17.66 -7.67 24.15
CA SER A 56 16.46 -7.82 24.97
C SER A 56 15.99 -9.27 25.02
N GLU A 57 16.02 -9.90 26.18
CA GLU A 57 15.45 -11.24 26.39
C GLU A 57 13.92 -11.24 26.21
N GLU A 58 13.29 -10.13 26.47
CA GLU A 58 11.85 -9.96 26.26
C GLU A 58 11.52 -9.95 24.76
N LEU A 59 12.31 -9.25 23.94
CA LEU A 59 12.14 -9.28 22.47
C LEU A 59 12.34 -10.71 21.91
N LYS A 60 13.24 -11.50 22.48
CA LYS A 60 13.37 -12.93 22.10
C LYS A 60 12.10 -13.72 22.43
N LYS A 61 11.43 -13.41 23.55
CA LYS A 61 10.13 -14.03 23.86
C LYS A 61 9.03 -13.57 22.90
N VAL A 62 9.05 -12.30 22.46
CA VAL A 62 8.15 -11.82 21.39
C VAL A 62 8.35 -12.60 20.10
N TYR A 63 9.60 -12.89 19.73
CA TYR A 63 9.88 -13.74 18.56
C TYR A 63 9.32 -15.15 18.71
N SER A 64 9.48 -15.76 19.89
CA SER A 64 8.90 -17.08 20.16
C SER A 64 7.38 -17.06 20.10
N TYR A 65 6.75 -16.02 20.67
CA TYR A 65 5.30 -15.85 20.60
C TYR A 65 4.80 -15.75 19.16
N ILE A 66 5.49 -14.98 18.30
CA ILE A 66 5.17 -14.89 16.87
C ILE A 66 5.28 -16.26 16.20
N ASP A 67 6.33 -17.03 16.51
CA ASP A 67 6.48 -18.37 15.96
C ASP A 67 5.37 -19.31 16.44
N ASP A 68 5.02 -19.28 17.71
CA ASP A 68 4.03 -20.17 18.32
C ASP A 68 2.60 -19.91 17.81
N HIS A 69 2.27 -18.64 17.45
CA HIS A 69 0.95 -18.21 16.98
C HIS A 69 0.88 -17.96 15.48
N PHE A 70 1.89 -18.40 14.71
CA PHE A 70 2.03 -18.05 13.31
C PHE A 70 0.82 -18.45 12.44
N ASP A 71 0.27 -19.64 12.68
CA ASP A 71 -0.88 -20.12 11.89
C ASP A 71 -2.13 -19.27 12.14
N GLU A 72 -2.35 -18.80 13.38
CA GLU A 72 -3.43 -17.85 13.74
C GLU A 72 -3.24 -16.49 13.05
N HIS A 73 -1.99 -16.02 12.97
CA HIS A 73 -1.63 -14.78 12.29
C HIS A 73 -1.97 -14.83 10.80
N VAL A 74 -1.67 -15.93 10.14
CA VAL A 74 -2.02 -16.14 8.73
C VAL A 74 -3.53 -16.25 8.53
N GLU A 75 -4.24 -16.94 9.40
CA GLU A 75 -5.70 -17.07 9.32
C GLU A 75 -6.41 -15.73 9.53
N ARG A 76 -5.87 -14.85 10.38
CA ARG A 76 -6.36 -13.48 10.56
C ARG A 76 -6.21 -12.67 9.28
N LEU A 77 -5.05 -12.74 8.61
CA LEU A 77 -4.82 -12.11 7.32
C LEU A 77 -5.81 -12.65 6.25
N GLN A 78 -5.97 -13.97 6.17
CA GLN A 78 -6.92 -14.58 5.23
C GLN A 78 -8.36 -14.10 5.46
N LYS A 79 -8.77 -13.96 6.74
CA LYS A 79 -10.10 -13.44 7.08
C LYS A 79 -10.29 -12.01 6.59
N TRP A 80 -9.31 -11.13 6.79
CA TRP A 80 -9.39 -9.74 6.34
C TRP A 80 -9.39 -9.62 4.81
N ILE A 81 -8.56 -10.40 4.11
CA ILE A 81 -8.53 -10.39 2.65
C ILE A 81 -9.84 -10.84 2.03
N ARG A 82 -10.51 -11.85 2.62
CA ARG A 82 -11.83 -12.32 2.16
C ARG A 82 -12.94 -11.28 2.29
N GLN A 83 -12.74 -10.24 3.07
CA GLN A 83 -13.57 -9.04 3.05
C GLN A 83 -13.06 -8.12 1.94
N PRO A 84 -13.76 -7.98 0.79
CA PRO A 84 -13.43 -6.99 -0.22
C PRO A 84 -13.44 -5.57 0.36
N SER A 85 -12.66 -4.68 -0.25
CA SER A 85 -12.63 -3.26 0.12
C SER A 85 -12.20 -2.44 -1.09
N ILE A 86 -13.00 -2.50 -2.15
CA ILE A 86 -12.68 -1.88 -3.44
C ILE A 86 -13.06 -0.41 -3.41
N SER A 87 -12.06 0.47 -3.29
CA SER A 87 -12.28 1.91 -3.11
C SER A 87 -13.07 2.57 -4.23
N ASN A 88 -12.82 2.17 -5.48
CA ASN A 88 -13.46 2.78 -6.65
C ASN A 88 -14.98 2.54 -6.73
N SER A 89 -15.46 1.39 -6.30
CA SER A 89 -16.88 1.02 -6.29
C SER A 89 -17.55 1.24 -4.94
N GLY A 90 -16.79 1.35 -3.87
CA GLY A 90 -17.28 1.34 -2.50
C GLY A 90 -17.63 -0.05 -1.97
N GLU A 91 -17.42 -1.12 -2.78
CA GLU A 91 -17.74 -2.49 -2.39
C GLU A 91 -16.93 -2.94 -1.18
N GLY A 92 -17.60 -3.25 -0.08
CA GLY A 92 -17.02 -3.76 1.16
C GLY A 92 -16.15 -2.77 1.94
N ILE A 93 -16.16 -1.49 1.57
CA ILE A 93 -15.35 -0.44 2.22
C ILE A 93 -15.78 -0.24 3.68
N GLN A 94 -17.08 -0.11 3.93
CA GLN A 94 -17.59 0.12 5.29
C GLN A 94 -17.33 -1.10 6.19
N GLU A 95 -17.57 -2.30 5.68
CA GLU A 95 -17.32 -3.54 6.39
C GLU A 95 -15.84 -3.72 6.73
N SER A 96 -14.94 -3.39 5.79
CA SER A 96 -13.50 -3.44 6.04
C SER A 96 -13.05 -2.37 7.05
N ALA A 97 -13.63 -1.17 7.01
CA ALA A 97 -13.36 -0.12 8.01
C ALA A 97 -13.75 -0.58 9.42
N GLU A 98 -14.92 -1.21 9.58
CA GLU A 98 -15.37 -1.76 10.87
C GLU A 98 -14.47 -2.92 11.34
N MET A 99 -13.98 -3.76 10.42
CA MET A 99 -13.01 -4.80 10.77
C MET A 99 -11.70 -4.19 11.27
N VAL A 100 -11.17 -3.16 10.60
CA VAL A 100 -9.95 -2.45 11.00
C VAL A 100 -10.13 -1.80 12.38
N LYS A 101 -11.28 -1.15 12.61
CA LYS A 101 -11.63 -0.64 13.93
C LYS A 101 -11.62 -1.76 14.97
N GLY A 102 -12.19 -2.92 14.65
CA GLY A 102 -12.19 -4.11 15.51
C GLY A 102 -10.78 -4.60 15.86
N PHE A 103 -9.82 -4.54 14.94
CA PHE A 103 -8.43 -4.87 15.23
C PHE A 103 -7.81 -3.89 16.26
N PHE A 104 -8.10 -2.61 16.14
CA PHE A 104 -7.59 -1.61 17.10
C PHE A 104 -8.25 -1.74 18.48
N ASP A 105 -9.54 -2.10 18.53
CA ASP A 105 -10.22 -2.44 19.78
C ASP A 105 -9.60 -3.68 20.44
N GLU A 106 -9.35 -4.76 19.68
CA GLU A 106 -8.72 -6.00 20.13
C GLU A 106 -7.27 -5.75 20.60
N LEU A 107 -6.53 -4.87 19.92
CA LEU A 107 -5.20 -4.44 20.35
C LEU A 107 -5.27 -3.68 21.70
N GLY A 108 -6.43 -3.22 22.15
CA GLY A 108 -6.65 -2.52 23.41
C GLY A 108 -6.40 -1.00 23.32
N CYS A 109 -6.57 -0.39 22.15
CA CYS A 109 -6.60 1.06 22.03
C CYS A 109 -7.79 1.63 22.79
N GLN A 110 -7.60 2.72 23.55
CA GLN A 110 -8.65 3.33 24.37
C GLN A 110 -9.60 4.19 23.56
N GLU A 111 -9.21 4.56 22.36
CA GLU A 111 -10.03 5.29 21.40
C GLU A 111 -9.90 4.61 20.03
N SER A 112 -11.04 4.27 19.42
CA SER A 112 -11.09 3.84 18.02
C SER A 112 -12.41 4.29 17.41
N LYS A 113 -12.34 4.85 16.19
CA LYS A 113 -13.50 5.45 15.54
C LYS A 113 -13.38 5.43 14.03
N VAL A 114 -14.49 5.18 13.35
CA VAL A 114 -14.66 5.38 11.92
C VAL A 114 -15.17 6.79 11.67
N TYR A 115 -14.47 7.55 10.85
CA TYR A 115 -14.81 8.92 10.48
C TYR A 115 -15.33 8.98 9.05
N ASP A 116 -16.47 9.62 8.87
CA ASP A 116 -16.93 10.05 7.55
C ASP A 116 -16.05 11.22 7.08
N THR A 117 -15.60 11.17 5.86
CA THR A 117 -14.71 12.19 5.28
C THR A 117 -15.44 13.18 4.38
N GLY A 118 -16.75 12.99 4.15
CA GLY A 118 -17.60 13.92 3.41
C GLY A 118 -17.30 14.04 1.94
N ILE A 119 -17.75 15.14 1.34
CA ILE A 119 -17.47 15.46 -0.06
C ILE A 119 -16.12 16.16 -0.17
N THR A 120 -15.27 15.64 -1.04
CA THR A 120 -13.90 16.12 -1.23
C THR A 120 -13.85 17.36 -2.16
N GLU A 121 -12.69 18.02 -2.21
CA GLU A 121 -12.46 19.17 -3.11
C GLU A 121 -12.64 18.81 -4.60
N TRP A 122 -12.63 17.52 -4.94
CA TRP A 122 -12.85 17.00 -6.29
C TRP A 122 -14.33 16.70 -6.60
N GLY A 123 -15.24 16.99 -5.66
CA GLY A 123 -16.68 16.75 -5.80
C GLY A 123 -17.07 15.27 -5.71
N LEU A 124 -16.22 14.43 -5.15
CA LEU A 124 -16.45 13.01 -4.92
C LEU A 124 -16.60 12.75 -3.41
N PRO A 125 -17.45 11.79 -2.99
CA PRO A 125 -17.47 11.37 -1.60
C PRO A 125 -16.15 10.63 -1.28
N GLY A 126 -15.53 10.98 -0.15
CA GLY A 126 -14.40 10.23 0.37
C GLY A 126 -14.86 8.96 1.08
N ASN A 127 -14.02 7.92 1.06
CA ASN A 127 -14.22 6.72 1.87
C ASN A 127 -13.84 6.98 3.33
N PRO A 128 -14.37 6.22 4.29
CA PRO A 128 -14.10 6.43 5.71
C PRO A 128 -12.62 6.32 6.07
N VAL A 129 -12.23 7.06 7.11
CA VAL A 129 -10.93 6.91 7.79
C VAL A 129 -11.16 6.30 9.16
N VAL A 130 -10.39 5.26 9.49
CA VAL A 130 -10.37 4.66 10.82
C VAL A 130 -9.21 5.26 11.61
N TYR A 131 -9.53 5.90 12.71
CA TYR A 131 -8.56 6.44 13.64
C TYR A 131 -8.59 5.64 14.94
N ALA A 132 -7.41 5.37 15.52
CA ALA A 132 -7.34 4.83 16.87
C ALA A 132 -6.12 5.37 17.62
N LYS A 133 -6.24 5.38 18.97
CA LYS A 133 -5.17 5.82 19.86
C LYS A 133 -4.98 4.82 21.00
N CYS A 134 -3.80 4.24 21.06
CA CYS A 134 -3.34 3.42 22.15
C CYS A 134 -2.40 4.27 23.03
N ASN A 135 -2.91 4.79 24.13
CA ASN A 135 -2.13 5.57 25.10
C ASN A 135 -1.57 4.64 26.18
N GLU A 136 -0.30 4.33 26.09
CA GLU A 136 0.41 3.42 27.01
C GLU A 136 1.13 4.15 28.16
N GLY A 137 1.04 5.47 28.21
CA GLY A 137 1.84 6.30 29.12
C GLY A 137 3.33 6.28 28.78
N ALA A 138 3.67 5.95 27.54
CA ALA A 138 5.05 5.90 27.07
C ALA A 138 5.57 7.31 26.74
N PRO A 139 6.90 7.54 26.79
CA PRO A 139 7.48 8.85 26.50
C PRO A 139 7.43 9.21 25.01
N LYS A 140 7.27 8.24 24.11
CA LYS A 140 7.26 8.43 22.67
C LYS A 140 5.94 7.99 22.05
N THR A 141 5.48 8.73 21.03
CA THR A 141 4.24 8.47 20.31
C THR A 141 4.53 8.27 18.82
N VAL A 142 4.13 7.13 18.27
CA VAL A 142 4.33 6.73 16.87
C VAL A 142 2.99 6.78 16.15
N VAL A 143 2.95 7.42 14.99
CA VAL A 143 1.82 7.29 14.05
C VAL A 143 2.08 6.10 13.14
N ILE A 144 1.10 5.24 12.97
CA ILE A 144 1.12 4.12 12.01
C ILE A 144 0.02 4.36 10.98
N TYR A 145 0.42 4.42 9.72
CA TYR A 145 -0.48 4.61 8.59
C TYR A 145 -0.82 3.27 7.94
N TRP A 146 -2.10 3.07 7.65
CA TRP A 146 -2.62 1.94 6.88
C TRP A 146 -3.51 2.40 5.74
N GLN A 147 -3.54 1.60 4.67
CA GLN A 147 -4.57 1.66 3.63
C GLN A 147 -5.36 0.34 3.63
N TYR A 148 -6.64 0.36 3.97
CA TYR A 148 -7.44 -0.85 4.00
C TYR A 148 -8.20 -1.12 2.69
N ASP A 149 -8.18 -0.16 1.76
CA ASP A 149 -8.77 -0.30 0.44
C ASP A 149 -7.86 -1.06 -0.54
N THR A 150 -8.44 -1.45 -1.64
CA THR A 150 -7.77 -2.18 -2.72
C THR A 150 -8.21 -1.67 -4.08
N MET A 151 -7.33 -1.87 -5.06
CA MET A 151 -7.67 -1.77 -6.48
C MET A 151 -8.79 -2.75 -6.88
N PRO A 152 -9.61 -2.44 -7.89
CA PRO A 152 -10.54 -3.39 -8.48
C PRO A 152 -9.79 -4.55 -9.17
N VAL A 153 -10.52 -5.64 -9.42
CA VAL A 153 -10.04 -6.75 -10.23
C VAL A 153 -10.36 -6.47 -11.70
N THR A 154 -9.34 -6.17 -12.49
CA THR A 154 -9.51 -5.77 -13.90
C THR A 154 -9.40 -6.92 -14.90
N GLN A 155 -8.78 -8.03 -14.52
CA GLN A 155 -8.51 -9.19 -15.39
C GLN A 155 -8.79 -10.49 -14.61
N PRO A 156 -10.07 -10.81 -14.31
CA PRO A 156 -10.41 -11.95 -13.45
C PRO A 156 -9.94 -13.30 -14.01
N ASP A 157 -9.92 -13.45 -15.35
CA ASP A 157 -9.62 -14.72 -16.02
C ASP A 157 -8.13 -15.13 -15.95
N VAL A 158 -7.22 -14.22 -15.58
CA VAL A 158 -5.79 -14.53 -15.51
C VAL A 158 -5.31 -14.82 -14.08
N TRP A 159 -6.22 -14.82 -13.10
CA TRP A 159 -5.89 -15.20 -11.74
C TRP A 159 -5.81 -16.71 -11.59
N LYS A 160 -4.77 -17.19 -10.89
CA LYS A 160 -4.60 -18.62 -10.56
C LYS A 160 -5.61 -19.12 -9.53
N VAL A 161 -6.12 -18.22 -8.71
CA VAL A 161 -7.12 -18.45 -7.66
C VAL A 161 -8.11 -17.28 -7.65
N ALA A 162 -9.28 -17.44 -7.04
CA ALA A 162 -10.21 -16.32 -6.95
C ALA A 162 -9.58 -15.13 -6.19
N PRO A 163 -9.74 -13.89 -6.68
CA PRO A 163 -9.00 -12.72 -6.20
C PRO A 163 -9.15 -12.41 -4.71
N PHE A 164 -10.25 -12.78 -4.07
CA PHE A 164 -10.50 -12.56 -2.64
C PHE A 164 -10.60 -13.87 -1.83
N ASP A 165 -10.17 -15.01 -2.39
CA ASP A 165 -10.17 -16.30 -1.68
C ASP A 165 -9.06 -16.41 -0.63
N ALA A 166 -8.01 -15.61 -0.75
CA ALA A 166 -6.83 -15.64 0.13
C ALA A 166 -6.15 -17.02 0.14
N SER A 167 -6.07 -17.65 -1.02
CA SER A 167 -5.46 -18.97 -1.18
C SER A 167 -3.95 -18.93 -0.97
N ILE A 168 -3.42 -19.95 -0.29
CA ILE A 168 -1.98 -20.13 -0.13
C ILE A 168 -1.50 -21.21 -1.08
N ILE A 169 -0.64 -20.80 -2.03
CA ILE A 169 -0.12 -21.65 -3.10
C ILE A 169 1.40 -21.51 -3.24
N GLU A 170 2.01 -22.38 -4.05
CA GLU A 170 3.40 -22.24 -4.49
C GLU A 170 3.48 -21.23 -5.63
N GLN A 171 4.46 -20.31 -5.58
CA GLN A 171 4.72 -19.36 -6.64
C GLN A 171 6.20 -18.99 -6.74
N GLY A 172 6.80 -19.22 -7.91
CA GLY A 172 8.22 -18.99 -8.13
C GLY A 172 9.05 -19.88 -7.19
N ASN A 173 9.96 -19.28 -6.43
CA ASN A 173 10.83 -19.98 -5.48
C ASN A 173 10.20 -20.15 -4.08
N PHE A 174 8.97 -19.68 -3.88
CA PHE A 174 8.30 -19.72 -2.59
C PHE A 174 7.28 -20.85 -2.55
N LYS A 175 7.34 -21.66 -1.50
CA LYS A 175 6.42 -22.77 -1.28
C LYS A 175 5.06 -22.34 -0.74
N LYS A 176 5.02 -21.23 -0.03
CA LYS A 176 3.81 -20.68 0.57
C LYS A 176 3.75 -19.17 0.32
N VAL A 177 2.92 -18.76 -0.63
CA VAL A 177 2.51 -17.37 -0.81
C VAL A 177 1.00 -17.26 -0.72
N LEU A 178 0.51 -16.24 -0.08
CA LEU A 178 -0.89 -15.89 -0.11
C LEU A 178 -1.14 -15.07 -1.38
N VAL A 179 -1.99 -15.59 -2.27
CA VAL A 179 -2.36 -14.91 -3.53
C VAL A 179 -3.75 -14.35 -3.39
N ALA A 180 -3.85 -13.03 -3.46
CA ALA A 180 -5.12 -12.33 -3.47
C ALA A 180 -4.94 -10.85 -3.84
N ARG A 181 -6.03 -10.17 -4.24
CA ARG A 181 -6.09 -8.71 -4.32
C ARG A 181 -5.97 -8.14 -2.89
N GLY A 182 -5.07 -7.18 -2.69
CA GLY A 182 -4.75 -6.61 -1.37
C GLY A 182 -3.70 -7.40 -0.58
N ALA A 183 -3.14 -8.49 -1.14
CA ALA A 183 -2.18 -9.33 -0.43
C ALA A 183 -0.88 -8.57 -0.09
N THR A 184 -0.32 -7.81 -1.02
CA THR A 184 0.86 -6.98 -0.77
C THR A 184 0.55 -5.49 -0.67
N ASN A 185 -0.53 -5.05 -1.29
CA ASN A 185 -0.96 -3.64 -1.33
C ASN A 185 -2.38 -3.50 -0.73
N SER A 186 -2.52 -3.42 0.65
CA SER A 186 -1.42 -3.46 1.63
C SER A 186 -1.76 -4.34 2.84
N LYS A 187 -2.87 -5.13 2.81
CA LYS A 187 -3.39 -5.89 3.96
C LYS A 187 -2.36 -6.87 4.58
N GLY A 188 -1.49 -7.49 3.76
CA GLY A 188 -0.46 -8.40 4.26
C GLY A 188 0.60 -7.70 5.11
N PRO A 189 1.27 -6.66 4.62
CA PRO A 189 2.19 -5.85 5.41
C PRO A 189 1.57 -5.27 6.68
N GLU A 190 0.36 -4.74 6.62
CA GLU A 190 -0.35 -4.12 7.74
C GLU A 190 -0.78 -5.15 8.80
N MET A 191 -1.24 -6.32 8.37
CA MET A 191 -1.51 -7.42 9.29
C MET A 191 -0.25 -7.90 10.00
N SER A 192 0.91 -7.85 9.33
CA SER A 192 2.19 -8.15 9.99
C SER A 192 2.54 -7.10 11.06
N GLU A 193 2.21 -5.84 10.84
CA GLU A 193 2.35 -4.78 11.86
C GLU A 193 1.42 -5.03 13.05
N TYR A 194 0.17 -5.34 12.77
CA TYR A 194 -0.81 -5.65 13.82
C TYR A 194 -0.38 -6.85 14.67
N ASN A 195 -0.01 -7.96 14.05
CA ASN A 195 0.42 -9.17 14.75
C ASN A 195 1.68 -8.94 15.58
N ALA A 196 2.63 -8.14 15.08
CA ALA A 196 3.82 -7.75 15.84
C ALA A 196 3.45 -6.96 17.12
N LEU A 197 2.53 -6.02 17.01
CA LEU A 197 2.06 -5.22 18.16
C LEU A 197 1.26 -6.09 19.15
N MET A 198 0.44 -7.02 18.67
CA MET A 198 -0.27 -7.99 19.51
C MET A 198 0.72 -8.89 20.27
N ALA A 199 1.77 -9.38 19.61
CA ALA A 199 2.81 -10.19 20.23
C ALA A 199 3.58 -9.39 21.30
N ILE A 200 3.91 -8.12 21.02
CA ILE A 200 4.53 -7.23 21.99
C ILE A 200 3.62 -7.08 23.22
N ARG A 201 2.33 -6.76 23.01
CA ARG A 201 1.38 -6.61 24.12
C ARG A 201 1.21 -7.88 24.92
N ALA A 202 1.17 -9.04 24.29
CA ALA A 202 1.05 -10.32 24.97
C ALA A 202 2.24 -10.64 25.89
N ILE A 203 3.44 -10.23 25.53
CA ILE A 203 4.67 -10.52 26.28
C ILE A 203 5.02 -9.39 27.25
N HIS A 204 4.97 -8.14 26.80
CA HIS A 204 5.35 -6.96 27.60
C HIS A 204 4.19 -6.42 28.45
N GLY A 205 2.95 -6.87 28.21
CA GLY A 205 1.75 -6.40 28.89
C GLY A 205 1.18 -5.08 28.37
N LYS A 206 1.98 -4.28 27.66
CA LYS A 206 1.62 -3.02 27.02
C LYS A 206 2.52 -2.75 25.82
N LEU A 207 2.18 -1.78 24.98
CA LEU A 207 3.12 -1.32 23.95
C LEU A 207 4.20 -0.42 24.58
N PRO A 208 5.47 -0.49 24.13
CA PRO A 208 6.55 0.33 24.68
C PRO A 208 6.54 1.77 24.14
N VAL A 209 5.63 2.08 23.24
CA VAL A 209 5.35 3.41 22.68
C VAL A 209 3.84 3.65 22.69
N ASN A 210 3.40 4.90 22.73
CA ASN A 210 2.02 5.21 22.38
C ASN A 210 1.87 5.08 20.86
N VAL A 211 0.70 4.62 20.40
CA VAL A 211 0.43 4.45 18.98
C VAL A 211 -0.82 5.22 18.58
N ILE A 212 -0.73 5.96 17.49
CA ILE A 212 -1.86 6.55 16.78
C ILE A 212 -1.97 5.82 15.44
N PHE A 213 -3.09 5.15 15.20
CA PHE A 213 -3.40 4.58 13.91
C PHE A 213 -4.24 5.54 13.07
N VAL A 214 -3.90 5.63 11.80
CA VAL A 214 -4.73 6.26 10.78
C VAL A 214 -4.80 5.33 9.59
N ALA A 215 -5.99 4.79 9.32
CA ALA A 215 -6.22 3.83 8.24
C ALA A 215 -7.26 4.41 7.28
N GLU A 216 -6.90 4.52 6.00
CA GLU A 216 -7.76 5.09 4.98
C GLU A 216 -8.33 4.06 4.02
N GLY A 217 -9.45 4.44 3.37
CA GLY A 217 -10.12 3.66 2.33
C GLY A 217 -10.04 4.29 0.94
N ASP A 218 -9.12 5.21 0.72
CA ASP A 218 -9.02 6.00 -0.51
C ASP A 218 -7.60 6.11 -1.09
N GLU A 219 -6.65 5.30 -0.63
CA GLU A 219 -5.28 5.38 -1.18
C GLU A 219 -5.30 5.13 -2.69
N GLU A 220 -6.06 4.15 -3.15
CA GLU A 220 -6.24 3.81 -4.55
C GLU A 220 -7.10 4.84 -5.33
N ARG A 221 -7.62 5.86 -4.62
CA ARG A 221 -8.37 7.00 -5.17
C ARG A 221 -7.70 8.34 -4.85
N MET A 222 -6.38 8.39 -4.70
CA MET A 222 -5.59 9.60 -4.49
C MET A 222 -5.75 10.24 -3.10
N ASP A 223 -5.95 9.43 -2.07
CA ASP A 223 -6.05 9.84 -0.66
C ASP A 223 -7.14 10.90 -0.41
N ILE A 224 -8.18 10.93 -1.26
CA ILE A 224 -9.11 12.07 -1.27
C ILE A 224 -9.87 12.24 0.05
N GLY A 225 -10.24 11.13 0.68
CA GLY A 225 -10.89 11.13 2.00
C GLY A 225 -9.92 11.46 3.13
N LEU A 226 -8.73 10.84 3.12
CA LEU A 226 -7.71 11.08 4.12
C LEU A 226 -7.29 12.56 4.15
N ARG A 227 -7.18 13.20 3.00
CA ARG A 227 -6.87 14.64 2.89
C ARG A 227 -7.89 15.49 3.65
N ASN A 228 -9.20 15.21 3.49
CA ASN A 228 -10.22 15.91 4.24
C ASN A 228 -10.09 15.64 5.75
N PHE A 229 -9.91 14.38 6.13
CA PHE A 229 -9.80 13.97 7.52
C PHE A 229 -8.62 14.68 8.22
N VAL A 230 -7.42 14.65 7.64
CA VAL A 230 -6.22 15.27 8.26
C VAL A 230 -6.36 16.79 8.31
N ARG A 231 -6.97 17.42 7.29
CA ARG A 231 -7.25 18.87 7.29
C ARG A 231 -8.20 19.26 8.43
N ASP A 232 -9.26 18.48 8.63
CA ASP A 232 -10.35 18.80 9.55
C ASP A 232 -10.03 18.35 10.99
N HIS A 233 -9.08 17.42 11.18
CA HIS A 233 -8.70 16.84 12.47
C HIS A 233 -7.19 16.82 12.74
N PRO A 234 -6.42 17.90 12.48
CA PRO A 234 -4.98 17.89 12.71
C PRO A 234 -4.60 17.69 14.20
N ASP A 235 -5.50 18.07 15.11
CA ASP A 235 -5.29 17.94 16.55
C ASP A 235 -5.23 16.48 17.04
N LEU A 236 -5.78 15.53 16.29
CA LEU A 236 -5.70 14.10 16.60
C LEU A 236 -4.26 13.56 16.56
N PHE A 237 -3.38 14.23 15.83
CA PHE A 237 -1.96 13.88 15.70
C PHE A 237 -1.05 14.69 16.63
N LYS A 238 -1.62 15.57 17.44
CA LYS A 238 -0.84 16.44 18.34
C LYS A 238 -0.05 15.62 19.37
N GLY A 239 1.25 15.89 19.45
CA GLY A 239 2.17 15.18 20.33
C GLY A 239 2.70 13.87 19.76
N ALA A 240 2.45 13.57 18.50
CA ALA A 240 3.14 12.50 17.79
C ALA A 240 4.58 12.91 17.49
N ASP A 241 5.52 12.00 17.77
CA ASP A 241 6.95 12.25 17.56
C ASP A 241 7.40 11.89 16.15
N ILE A 242 6.82 10.83 15.58
CA ILE A 242 7.25 10.27 14.30
C ILE A 242 6.16 9.41 13.68
N MET A 243 6.14 9.34 12.35
CA MET A 243 5.34 8.38 11.61
C MET A 243 6.20 7.19 11.17
N MET A 244 5.75 5.99 11.46
CA MET A 244 6.34 4.77 10.92
C MET A 244 5.83 4.56 9.50
N GLY A 245 6.73 4.66 8.52
CA GLY A 245 6.35 4.59 7.11
C GLY A 245 7.54 4.50 6.17
N GLY A 246 7.28 4.52 4.90
CA GLY A 246 8.24 4.26 3.84
C GLY A 246 9.27 5.36 3.64
N GLY A 247 9.08 6.33 2.93
CA GLY A 247 10.03 7.36 2.50
C GLY A 247 9.31 8.52 1.84
N GLY A 248 9.99 9.20 0.96
CA GLY A 248 9.39 10.22 0.10
C GLY A 248 8.41 9.60 -0.89
N SER A 249 7.64 10.45 -1.54
CA SER A 249 6.62 10.10 -2.53
C SER A 249 6.83 10.90 -3.79
N GLU A 250 6.70 10.27 -4.95
CA GLU A 250 6.54 11.04 -6.20
C GLU A 250 5.19 11.75 -6.21
N GLY A 251 5.06 12.79 -7.03
CA GLY A 251 3.79 13.43 -7.28
C GLY A 251 2.96 12.62 -8.28
N CYS A 252 1.66 12.60 -8.09
CA CYS A 252 0.74 11.99 -9.03
C CYS A 252 -0.53 12.82 -9.17
N VAL A 253 -0.93 13.14 -10.40
CA VAL A 253 -2.25 13.72 -10.67
C VAL A 253 -3.02 12.84 -11.64
N TYR A 254 -4.28 12.59 -11.31
CA TYR A 254 -5.20 11.83 -12.14
C TYR A 254 -6.19 12.73 -12.84
N ILE A 255 -6.31 12.54 -14.16
CA ILE A 255 -7.29 13.26 -14.97
C ILE A 255 -8.13 12.32 -15.81
N GLN A 256 -9.30 12.82 -16.20
CA GLN A 256 -10.18 12.19 -17.15
C GLN A 256 -10.43 13.14 -18.31
N LEU A 257 -10.30 12.64 -19.54
CA LEU A 257 -10.58 13.38 -20.77
C LEU A 257 -11.81 12.80 -21.43
N THR A 258 -12.78 13.63 -21.78
CA THR A 258 -14.02 13.20 -22.44
C THR A 258 -14.24 13.97 -23.73
N THR A 259 -14.42 13.25 -24.82
CA THR A 259 -14.85 13.78 -26.11
C THR A 259 -16.28 13.36 -26.36
N SER A 260 -17.18 14.30 -26.64
CA SER A 260 -18.58 14.01 -26.97
C SER A 260 -19.05 14.75 -28.20
N GLY A 261 -20.01 14.18 -28.92
CA GLY A 261 -20.67 14.87 -30.03
C GLY A 261 -21.37 16.16 -29.61
N LYS A 262 -21.90 16.15 -28.37
CA LYS A 262 -22.59 17.33 -27.80
C LYS A 262 -21.63 18.50 -27.58
N SER A 263 -20.51 18.30 -26.91
CA SER A 263 -19.53 19.37 -26.66
C SER A 263 -18.79 19.79 -27.92
N TRP A 264 -18.55 18.86 -28.83
CA TRP A 264 -17.89 19.12 -30.11
C TRP A 264 -18.81 19.82 -31.13
N GLY A 265 -20.14 19.68 -31.00
CA GLY A 265 -21.11 20.16 -31.98
C GLY A 265 -21.12 19.36 -33.30
N ARG A 266 -20.54 18.14 -33.29
CA ARG A 266 -20.40 17.24 -34.46
C ARG A 266 -20.50 15.79 -34.02
N GLY A 267 -21.09 14.94 -34.86
CA GLY A 267 -21.32 13.53 -34.52
C GLY A 267 -22.62 13.32 -33.75
N PRO A 268 -22.81 12.14 -33.16
CA PRO A 268 -24.00 11.82 -32.35
C PRO A 268 -24.01 12.67 -31.07
N VAL A 269 -25.16 13.28 -30.75
CA VAL A 269 -25.29 14.27 -29.67
C VAL A 269 -25.95 13.66 -28.42
N GLU A 270 -27.08 13.00 -28.58
CA GLU A 270 -27.90 12.51 -27.46
C GLU A 270 -27.51 11.10 -27.01
N SER A 271 -27.30 10.22 -27.97
CA SER A 271 -26.98 8.80 -27.75
C SER A 271 -26.13 8.24 -28.86
N ASP A 272 -25.60 7.06 -28.68
CA ASP A 272 -24.99 6.28 -29.75
C ASP A 272 -25.98 6.04 -30.88
N ILE A 273 -25.50 6.03 -32.12
CA ILE A 273 -26.31 5.76 -33.29
C ILE A 273 -25.74 4.57 -34.08
N HIS A 274 -26.50 4.06 -35.05
CA HIS A 274 -26.04 2.95 -35.86
C HIS A 274 -24.78 3.32 -36.65
N GLY A 275 -23.76 2.45 -36.64
CA GLY A 275 -22.42 2.68 -37.20
C GLY A 275 -22.38 2.90 -38.72
N SER A 276 -23.44 2.47 -39.48
CA SER A 276 -23.55 2.75 -40.92
C SER A 276 -23.57 4.26 -41.22
N ASN A 277 -24.01 5.09 -40.26
CA ASN A 277 -24.02 6.55 -40.41
C ASN A 277 -22.63 7.17 -40.44
N LYS A 278 -21.57 6.42 -40.14
CA LYS A 278 -20.18 6.96 -40.17
C LYS A 278 -19.79 7.54 -41.53
N ARG A 279 -20.43 7.14 -42.63
CA ARG A 279 -20.19 7.68 -43.99
C ARG A 279 -20.54 9.16 -44.10
N SER A 280 -21.47 9.65 -43.30
CA SER A 280 -21.99 11.04 -43.34
C SER A 280 -21.94 11.78 -41.99
N VAL A 281 -21.53 11.08 -40.94
CA VAL A 281 -21.51 11.65 -39.57
C VAL A 281 -20.11 11.56 -38.98
N ASP A 282 -19.66 12.64 -38.35
CA ASP A 282 -18.38 12.71 -37.64
C ASP A 282 -18.36 11.74 -36.46
N SER A 283 -17.15 11.30 -36.04
CA SER A 283 -16.96 10.32 -34.99
C SER A 283 -16.24 10.92 -33.80
N PRO A 284 -16.89 11.06 -32.65
CA PRO A 284 -16.24 11.43 -31.39
C PRO A 284 -15.13 10.45 -31.01
N ALA A 285 -15.25 9.16 -31.34
CA ALA A 285 -14.23 8.17 -31.06
C ALA A 285 -12.93 8.43 -31.83
N TRP A 286 -13.00 8.69 -33.13
CA TRP A 286 -11.81 9.05 -33.91
C TRP A 286 -11.23 10.39 -33.50
N ARG A 287 -12.08 11.36 -33.09
CA ARG A 287 -11.59 12.62 -32.52
C ARG A 287 -10.81 12.39 -31.25
N HIS A 288 -11.30 11.53 -30.33
CA HIS A 288 -10.64 11.20 -29.08
C HIS A 288 -9.26 10.56 -29.31
N ILE A 289 -9.18 9.55 -30.19
CA ILE A 289 -7.91 8.89 -30.54
C ILE A 289 -6.89 9.89 -31.10
N LYS A 290 -7.31 10.77 -32.03
CA LYS A 290 -6.42 11.78 -32.59
C LYS A 290 -6.01 12.83 -31.57
N MET A 291 -6.89 13.16 -30.64
CA MET A 291 -6.58 14.06 -29.52
C MET A 291 -5.51 13.45 -28.64
N LEU A 292 -5.65 12.19 -28.22
CA LEU A 292 -4.64 11.48 -27.40
C LEU A 292 -3.29 11.41 -28.14
N ALA A 293 -3.29 11.00 -29.39
CA ALA A 293 -2.08 10.94 -30.21
C ALA A 293 -1.37 12.30 -30.37
N SER A 294 -2.08 13.40 -30.22
CA SER A 294 -1.48 14.74 -30.30
C SER A 294 -0.78 15.19 -29.02
N LEU A 295 -0.88 14.42 -27.94
CA LEU A 295 -0.30 14.75 -26.62
C LEU A 295 1.01 14.00 -26.34
N VAL A 296 1.33 12.97 -27.13
CA VAL A 296 2.51 12.12 -26.95
C VAL A 296 3.25 11.89 -28.26
N SER A 297 4.52 11.52 -28.18
CA SER A 297 5.34 11.08 -29.32
C SER A 297 4.76 9.84 -29.99
N ASP A 298 5.22 9.52 -31.20
CA ASP A 298 4.73 8.39 -31.98
C ASP A 298 4.90 7.03 -31.26
N ASP A 299 5.92 6.91 -30.42
CA ASP A 299 6.16 5.73 -29.58
C ASP A 299 5.36 5.75 -28.26
N GLY A 300 4.63 6.84 -27.97
CA GLY A 300 3.82 7.02 -26.77
C GLY A 300 4.60 7.36 -25.48
N ASN A 301 5.93 7.46 -25.54
CA ASN A 301 6.77 7.55 -24.34
C ASN A 301 7.04 9.00 -23.89
N THR A 302 6.98 9.97 -24.80
CA THR A 302 7.34 11.36 -24.50
C THR A 302 6.11 12.27 -24.58
N PRO A 303 5.74 12.99 -23.50
CA PRO A 303 4.69 14.00 -23.57
C PRO A 303 5.07 15.18 -24.47
N LEU A 304 4.22 15.51 -25.45
CA LEU A 304 4.36 16.65 -26.36
C LEU A 304 3.62 17.91 -25.88
N VAL A 305 3.45 18.04 -24.58
CA VAL A 305 2.80 19.17 -23.93
C VAL A 305 3.84 20.28 -23.76
N LYS A 306 3.57 21.46 -24.33
CA LYS A 306 4.47 22.63 -24.21
C LYS A 306 4.69 23.00 -22.76
N GLY A 307 5.95 23.13 -22.35
CA GLY A 307 6.34 23.48 -20.98
C GLY A 307 6.27 22.31 -20.00
N TRP A 308 6.14 21.06 -20.48
CA TRP A 308 6.02 19.89 -19.63
C TRP A 308 7.14 19.78 -18.58
N LYS A 309 8.37 20.07 -18.98
CA LYS A 309 9.57 19.99 -18.13
C LYS A 309 10.09 21.35 -17.65
N ASP A 310 9.31 22.45 -17.72
CA ASP A 310 9.81 23.78 -17.32
C ASP A 310 10.27 23.82 -15.86
N ASP A 311 9.60 23.08 -14.97
CA ASP A 311 9.90 23.01 -13.55
C ASP A 311 10.68 21.74 -13.16
N TRP A 312 11.03 20.90 -14.13
CA TRP A 312 11.83 19.71 -13.88
C TRP A 312 13.29 20.08 -13.58
N VAL A 313 13.80 19.61 -12.46
CA VAL A 313 15.21 19.80 -12.08
C VAL A 313 15.94 18.50 -12.28
N PRO A 314 17.05 18.47 -13.04
CA PRO A 314 17.86 17.28 -13.20
C PRO A 314 18.33 16.75 -11.84
N PRO A 315 18.42 15.40 -11.68
CA PRO A 315 19.00 14.83 -10.47
C PRO A 315 20.45 15.26 -10.28
N SER A 316 20.87 15.45 -9.03
CA SER A 316 22.26 15.78 -8.72
C SER A 316 23.18 14.61 -9.07
N GLN A 317 24.48 14.91 -9.24
CA GLN A 317 25.49 13.87 -9.49
C GLN A 317 25.49 12.84 -8.36
N GLN A 318 25.33 13.26 -7.11
CA GLN A 318 25.24 12.37 -5.96
C GLN A 318 24.05 11.41 -6.04
N SER A 319 22.87 11.89 -6.48
CA SER A 319 21.70 11.04 -6.73
C SER A 319 21.97 10.04 -7.85
N LEU A 320 22.59 10.46 -8.94
CA LEU A 320 22.97 9.58 -10.03
C LEU A 320 24.00 8.52 -9.61
N ASP A 321 24.99 8.88 -8.78
CA ASP A 321 25.99 7.94 -8.27
C ASP A 321 25.36 6.88 -7.36
N ARG A 322 24.37 7.26 -6.55
CA ARG A 322 23.57 6.31 -5.74
C ARG A 322 22.78 5.35 -6.62
N LEU A 323 22.08 5.88 -7.63
CA LEU A 323 21.33 5.04 -8.57
C LEU A 323 22.25 4.08 -9.32
N ARG A 324 23.47 4.50 -9.68
CA ARG A 324 24.47 3.65 -10.32
C ARG A 324 24.92 2.51 -9.40
N LYS A 325 25.22 2.80 -8.13
CA LYS A 325 25.52 1.76 -7.14
C LYS A 325 24.36 0.79 -6.92
N ARG A 326 23.12 1.29 -6.96
CA ARG A 326 21.92 0.47 -6.83
C ARG A 326 21.66 -0.41 -8.06
N ALA A 327 22.10 0.04 -9.26
CA ALA A 327 22.02 -0.72 -10.49
C ALA A 327 23.11 -1.80 -10.58
N ASP A 328 24.20 -1.64 -9.83
CA ASP A 328 25.33 -2.56 -9.85
C ASP A 328 24.93 -4.00 -9.52
N GLY A 329 25.30 -4.93 -10.37
CA GLY A 329 24.92 -6.34 -10.24
C GLY A 329 23.48 -6.68 -10.56
N GLN A 330 22.67 -5.73 -11.05
CA GLN A 330 21.31 -6.03 -11.54
C GLN A 330 21.34 -6.50 -12.99
N ASP A 331 20.48 -7.45 -13.31
CA ASP A 331 20.28 -7.98 -14.66
C ASP A 331 18.89 -7.59 -15.19
N LEU A 332 18.87 -6.94 -16.35
CA LEU A 332 17.62 -6.48 -16.97
C LEU A 332 16.63 -7.60 -17.28
N LYS A 333 17.12 -8.79 -17.63
CA LYS A 333 16.23 -9.94 -17.93
C LYS A 333 15.52 -10.40 -16.65
N THR A 334 16.26 -10.47 -15.56
CA THR A 334 15.69 -10.81 -14.24
C THR A 334 14.72 -9.73 -13.78
N MET A 335 15.06 -8.45 -13.93
CA MET A 335 14.17 -7.33 -13.61
C MET A 335 12.88 -7.38 -14.44
N ALA A 336 12.98 -7.59 -15.75
CA ALA A 336 11.84 -7.70 -16.66
C ALA A 336 10.97 -8.92 -16.33
N SER A 337 11.58 -10.08 -16.06
CA SER A 337 10.87 -11.29 -15.64
C SER A 337 10.08 -11.10 -14.34
N ASN A 338 10.69 -10.46 -13.35
CA ASN A 338 10.05 -10.18 -12.06
C ASN A 338 8.83 -9.26 -12.21
N LEU A 339 8.93 -8.27 -13.11
CA LEU A 339 7.83 -7.36 -13.42
C LEU A 339 6.80 -7.97 -14.39
N GLY A 340 7.17 -9.02 -15.11
CA GLY A 340 6.32 -9.66 -16.12
C GLY A 340 6.24 -8.86 -17.44
N VAL A 341 7.28 -8.14 -17.81
CA VAL A 341 7.38 -7.38 -19.07
C VAL A 341 8.38 -8.02 -20.02
N ALA A 342 8.17 -7.84 -21.32
CA ALA A 342 9.07 -8.39 -22.33
C ALA A 342 10.43 -7.66 -22.37
N ARG A 343 10.43 -6.36 -22.17
CA ARG A 343 11.62 -5.51 -22.11
C ARG A 343 11.32 -4.17 -21.44
N TYR A 344 12.34 -3.47 -21.01
CA TYR A 344 12.28 -2.04 -20.66
C TYR A 344 12.49 -1.16 -21.90
N ILE A 345 12.23 0.13 -21.77
CA ILE A 345 12.52 1.15 -22.80
C ILE A 345 14.03 1.35 -22.93
N ALA A 346 14.76 1.31 -21.81
CA ALA A 346 16.21 1.43 -21.75
C ALA A 346 16.90 0.06 -21.71
N ASP A 347 18.13 0.01 -22.19
CA ASP A 347 18.95 -1.21 -22.31
C ASP A 347 19.99 -1.36 -21.18
N ASP A 348 19.96 -0.49 -20.18
CA ASP A 348 20.87 -0.46 -19.01
C ASP A 348 20.08 -0.39 -17.70
N PRO A 349 20.37 -1.22 -16.67
CA PRO A 349 19.69 -1.18 -15.38
C PRO A 349 19.73 0.19 -14.70
N PHE A 350 20.83 0.93 -14.82
CA PHE A 350 20.95 2.27 -14.27
C PHE A 350 19.94 3.23 -14.92
N ASP A 351 19.84 3.21 -16.25
CA ASP A 351 18.88 4.07 -16.95
C ASP A 351 17.43 3.72 -16.62
N VAL A 352 17.11 2.44 -16.48
CA VAL A 352 15.77 2.02 -16.00
C VAL A 352 15.48 2.60 -14.63
N LEU A 353 16.39 2.44 -13.66
CA LEU A 353 16.20 2.97 -12.30
C LEU A 353 16.14 4.50 -12.29
N ARG A 354 16.99 5.16 -13.08
CA ARG A 354 16.99 6.63 -13.23
C ARG A 354 15.64 7.11 -13.75
N MET A 355 15.13 6.50 -14.82
CA MET A 355 13.82 6.85 -15.39
C MET A 355 12.70 6.65 -14.37
N GLN A 356 12.69 5.54 -13.64
CA GLN A 356 11.68 5.24 -12.63
C GLN A 356 11.67 6.20 -11.44
N THR A 357 12.79 6.87 -11.14
CA THR A 357 12.91 7.70 -9.94
C THR A 357 13.01 9.20 -10.22
N THR A 358 13.42 9.60 -11.41
CA THR A 358 13.72 11.02 -11.71
C THR A 358 12.99 11.58 -12.93
N GLU A 359 12.23 10.76 -13.66
CA GLU A 359 11.50 11.19 -14.84
C GLU A 359 9.99 11.25 -14.58
N THR A 360 9.32 11.96 -15.47
CA THR A 360 7.86 12.10 -15.47
C THR A 360 7.22 11.12 -16.44
N SER A 361 5.94 10.81 -16.23
CA SER A 361 5.17 10.02 -17.19
C SER A 361 3.78 10.59 -17.41
N PHE A 362 3.22 10.30 -18.60
CA PHE A 362 1.83 10.56 -18.95
C PHE A 362 1.23 9.24 -19.43
N ASN A 363 0.58 8.52 -18.54
CA ASN A 363 0.03 7.19 -18.83
C ASN A 363 -1.43 7.25 -19.29
N LEU A 364 -1.84 6.32 -20.12
CA LEU A 364 -3.23 6.04 -20.45
C LEU A 364 -3.67 4.78 -19.70
N ASP A 365 -4.40 4.94 -18.60
CA ASP A 365 -4.84 3.83 -17.75
C ASP A 365 -6.02 3.07 -18.33
N GLY A 366 -6.85 3.74 -19.12
CA GLY A 366 -8.00 3.12 -19.74
C GLY A 366 -8.72 4.08 -20.67
N ILE A 367 -9.43 3.49 -21.63
CA ILE A 367 -10.30 4.18 -22.57
C ILE A 367 -11.59 3.38 -22.73
N TRP A 368 -12.74 4.03 -22.71
CA TRP A 368 -14.04 3.37 -22.79
C TRP A 368 -15.10 4.23 -23.48
N GLY A 369 -16.16 3.55 -23.95
CA GLY A 369 -17.31 4.11 -24.64
C GLY A 369 -17.71 3.28 -25.85
N GLY A 370 -18.94 3.41 -26.32
CA GLY A 370 -19.47 2.61 -27.41
C GLY A 370 -19.64 1.12 -27.04
N ASN A 371 -19.48 0.23 -28.02
CA ASN A 371 -19.63 -1.21 -27.82
C ASN A 371 -18.35 -1.83 -27.25
N MET A 372 -18.36 -2.16 -25.96
CA MET A 372 -17.24 -2.76 -25.22
C MET A 372 -17.41 -4.27 -24.99
N TYR A 373 -18.42 -4.90 -25.53
CA TYR A 373 -18.65 -6.34 -25.38
C TYR A 373 -17.72 -7.13 -26.29
N ALA A 374 -16.83 -7.90 -25.72
CA ALA A 374 -15.96 -8.80 -26.47
C ALA A 374 -16.78 -9.84 -27.23
N ASN A 375 -16.31 -10.19 -28.44
CA ASN A 375 -16.92 -11.21 -29.31
C ASN A 375 -18.37 -10.92 -29.73
N ALA A 376 -18.88 -9.70 -29.54
CA ALA A 376 -20.19 -9.28 -29.97
C ALA A 376 -20.11 -8.34 -31.18
N ALA A 377 -20.91 -8.57 -32.20
CA ALA A 377 -21.13 -7.60 -33.28
C ALA A 377 -22.16 -6.56 -32.82
N GLY A 378 -21.89 -5.30 -33.09
CA GLY A 378 -22.82 -4.21 -32.77
C GLY A 378 -22.30 -2.95 -33.48
N ALA A 379 -22.92 -2.59 -34.60
CA ALA A 379 -22.48 -1.42 -35.36
C ALA A 379 -22.93 -0.14 -34.70
N ILE A 380 -22.07 0.43 -33.85
CA ILE A 380 -22.32 1.67 -33.12
C ILE A 380 -21.37 2.76 -33.59
N LEU A 381 -21.87 3.98 -33.72
CA LEU A 381 -21.11 5.23 -33.78
C LEU A 381 -21.30 5.92 -32.42
N PRO A 382 -20.29 5.89 -31.54
CA PRO A 382 -20.42 6.40 -30.18
C PRO A 382 -20.67 7.91 -30.13
N ASN A 383 -21.52 8.33 -29.19
CA ASN A 383 -21.72 9.76 -28.91
C ASN A 383 -20.66 10.32 -27.97
N LYS A 384 -19.99 9.47 -27.20
CA LYS A 384 -19.01 9.87 -26.19
C LYS A 384 -17.91 8.82 -25.99
N ILE A 385 -16.67 9.24 -25.86
CA ILE A 385 -15.52 8.43 -25.44
C ILE A 385 -14.82 9.15 -24.28
N THR A 386 -14.42 8.36 -23.31
CA THR A 386 -13.70 8.85 -22.14
C THR A 386 -12.40 8.06 -21.97
N SER A 387 -11.34 8.74 -21.54
CA SER A 387 -10.07 8.13 -21.14
C SER A 387 -9.64 8.61 -19.76
N LYS A 388 -8.87 7.80 -19.05
CA LYS A 388 -8.30 8.11 -17.74
C LYS A 388 -6.78 8.04 -17.81
N HIS A 389 -6.14 8.98 -17.15
CA HIS A 389 -4.69 9.16 -17.20
C HIS A 389 -4.13 9.40 -15.82
N ASN A 390 -3.01 8.73 -15.47
CA ASN A 390 -2.15 9.17 -14.39
C ASN A 390 -0.92 9.88 -14.95
N ILE A 391 -0.55 10.95 -14.27
CA ILE A 391 0.59 11.78 -14.61
C ILE A 391 1.50 11.74 -13.40
N ARG A 392 2.67 11.09 -13.55
CA ARG A 392 3.69 11.07 -12.52
C ARG A 392 4.61 12.26 -12.69
N TYR A 393 4.93 12.93 -11.60
CA TYR A 393 5.80 14.09 -11.60
C TYR A 393 6.73 14.07 -10.40
N VAL A 394 7.85 14.73 -10.53
CA VAL A 394 8.98 14.66 -9.60
C VAL A 394 9.10 15.96 -8.78
N PRO A 395 9.95 16.00 -7.75
CA PRO A 395 10.18 17.20 -6.96
C PRO A 395 10.39 18.47 -7.81
N ASN A 396 9.91 19.58 -7.28
CA ASN A 396 9.82 20.93 -7.88
C ASN A 396 8.70 21.11 -8.92
N MET A 397 8.11 20.06 -9.46
CA MET A 397 6.95 20.14 -10.35
C MET A 397 5.64 20.23 -9.55
N ASN A 398 4.56 20.64 -10.22
CA ASN A 398 3.23 20.74 -9.62
C ASN A 398 2.18 20.09 -10.52
N GLY A 399 1.38 19.17 -9.95
CA GLY A 399 0.37 18.42 -10.69
C GLY A 399 -0.70 19.30 -11.32
N MET A 400 -1.21 20.29 -10.59
CA MET A 400 -2.24 21.20 -11.13
C MET A 400 -1.70 22.15 -12.18
N ASP A 401 -0.41 22.46 -12.18
CA ASP A 401 0.22 23.22 -13.26
C ASP A 401 0.36 22.37 -14.53
N LEU A 402 0.73 21.09 -14.40
CA LEU A 402 0.70 20.14 -15.51
C LEU A 402 -0.70 20.01 -16.13
N VAL A 403 -1.75 19.97 -15.31
CA VAL A 403 -3.14 19.97 -15.79
C VAL A 403 -3.46 21.21 -16.63
N LYS A 404 -3.03 22.41 -16.19
CA LYS A 404 -3.17 23.66 -16.97
C LYS A 404 -2.40 23.60 -18.28
N LYS A 405 -1.17 23.06 -18.27
CA LYS A 405 -0.34 22.88 -19.47
C LYS A 405 -1.00 21.92 -20.46
N ILE A 406 -1.60 20.82 -19.98
CA ILE A 406 -2.37 19.88 -20.80
C ILE A 406 -3.60 20.57 -21.41
N ARG A 407 -4.40 21.30 -20.62
CA ARG A 407 -5.55 22.04 -21.13
C ARG A 407 -5.13 23.03 -22.23
N ALA A 408 -4.09 23.78 -22.00
CA ALA A 408 -3.56 24.73 -22.97
C ALA A 408 -3.04 24.04 -24.26
N GLN A 409 -2.47 22.82 -24.13
CA GLN A 409 -2.03 22.03 -25.29
C GLN A 409 -3.22 21.52 -26.09
N LEU A 410 -4.26 21.02 -25.42
CA LEU A 410 -5.50 20.60 -26.08
C LEU A 410 -6.12 21.75 -26.87
N ASP A 411 -6.15 22.95 -26.28
CA ASP A 411 -6.70 24.16 -26.92
C ASP A 411 -5.89 24.55 -28.18
N ARG A 412 -4.54 24.50 -28.09
CA ARG A 412 -3.63 24.76 -29.22
C ARG A 412 -3.83 23.76 -30.36
N ASN A 413 -4.08 22.49 -30.00
CA ASN A 413 -4.29 21.41 -30.98
C ASN A 413 -5.71 21.38 -31.54
N GLY A 414 -6.59 22.35 -31.18
CA GLY A 414 -7.96 22.47 -31.68
C GLY A 414 -8.97 21.57 -30.96
N TYR A 415 -8.67 21.13 -29.74
CA TYR A 415 -9.53 20.27 -28.90
C TYR A 415 -10.14 21.00 -27.70
N LYS A 416 -10.61 22.25 -27.92
CA LYS A 416 -11.24 23.08 -26.88
C LYS A 416 -12.50 22.47 -26.29
N ASP A 417 -13.18 21.64 -27.05
CA ASP A 417 -14.43 20.94 -26.73
C ASP A 417 -14.22 19.74 -25.79
N VAL A 418 -12.98 19.27 -25.64
CA VAL A 418 -12.69 18.12 -24.77
C VAL A 418 -12.83 18.54 -23.31
N GLU A 419 -13.70 17.84 -22.60
CA GLU A 419 -13.84 18.00 -21.16
C GLU A 419 -12.60 17.40 -20.45
N LEU A 420 -12.01 18.18 -19.53
CA LEU A 420 -10.93 17.73 -18.66
C LEU A 420 -11.43 17.82 -17.22
N LYS A 421 -11.50 16.68 -16.56
CA LYS A 421 -11.84 16.57 -15.13
C LYS A 421 -10.63 16.07 -14.35
N VAL A 422 -10.28 16.75 -13.26
CA VAL A 422 -9.30 16.26 -12.28
C VAL A 422 -10.01 15.32 -11.33
N ILE A 423 -9.40 14.15 -11.05
CA ILE A 423 -9.91 13.16 -10.11
C ILE A 423 -9.24 13.33 -8.75
N GLY A 424 -7.94 13.62 -8.74
CA GLY A 424 -7.15 13.85 -7.54
C GLY A 424 -5.72 14.27 -7.88
N ASP A 425 -5.03 14.81 -6.89
CA ASP A 425 -3.61 15.20 -6.96
C ASP A 425 -2.93 14.90 -5.63
N VAL A 426 -1.97 13.97 -5.63
CA VAL A 426 -1.08 13.69 -4.51
C VAL A 426 0.24 14.41 -4.78
N PRO A 427 0.56 15.44 -4.02
CA PRO A 427 1.82 16.16 -4.18
C PRO A 427 3.02 15.27 -3.82
N TRP A 428 4.14 15.48 -4.52
CA TRP A 428 5.40 14.87 -4.14
C TRP A 428 5.83 15.31 -2.73
N SER A 429 6.58 14.45 -2.06
CA SER A 429 7.22 14.79 -0.79
C SER A 429 8.56 14.10 -0.66
N THR A 430 9.50 14.75 0.04
CA THR A 430 10.79 14.18 0.41
C THR A 430 10.89 14.13 1.92
N VAL A 431 11.45 13.06 2.47
CA VAL A 431 11.63 12.89 3.91
C VAL A 431 13.08 13.07 4.30
N ASP A 432 13.31 13.59 5.52
CA ASP A 432 14.61 13.57 6.14
C ASP A 432 14.89 12.14 6.65
N SER A 433 15.97 11.54 6.17
CA SER A 433 16.36 10.20 6.58
C SER A 433 17.06 10.15 7.93
N GLU A 434 17.53 11.28 8.45
CA GLU A 434 18.22 11.35 9.75
C GLU A 434 17.20 11.50 10.88
N ASN A 435 16.70 10.38 11.36
CA ASN A 435 15.79 10.33 12.52
C ASN A 435 15.95 9.04 13.32
N ASP A 436 15.43 9.04 14.56
CA ASP A 436 15.56 7.93 15.50
C ASP A 436 14.92 6.62 15.00
N MET A 437 13.78 6.71 14.32
CA MET A 437 13.07 5.53 13.80
C MET A 437 13.90 4.87 12.71
N ASN A 438 14.51 5.68 11.90
CA ASN A 438 15.40 5.24 10.87
C ASN A 438 16.67 4.60 11.44
N SER A 439 17.23 5.14 12.51
CA SER A 439 18.32 4.54 13.25
C SER A 439 17.93 3.21 13.89
N ALA A 440 16.69 3.13 14.41
CA ALA A 440 16.11 1.88 14.92
C ALA A 440 15.97 0.80 13.84
N ALA A 441 15.51 1.19 12.65
CA ALA A 441 15.40 0.28 11.50
C ALA A 441 16.78 -0.19 11.01
N ALA A 442 17.80 0.68 11.00
CA ALA A 442 19.16 0.30 10.62
C ALA A 442 19.73 -0.81 11.54
N ARG A 443 19.51 -0.67 12.86
CA ARG A 443 19.87 -1.73 13.82
C ARG A 443 19.10 -3.03 13.59
N MET A 444 17.81 -2.94 13.23
CA MET A 444 17.02 -4.12 12.87
C MET A 444 17.60 -4.80 11.63
N TYR A 445 17.94 -4.08 10.57
CA TYR A 445 18.54 -4.67 9.37
C TYR A 445 19.87 -5.38 9.66
N ASP A 446 20.69 -4.86 10.58
CA ASP A 446 21.92 -5.53 11.02
C ASP A 446 21.63 -6.87 11.73
N VAL A 447 20.61 -6.91 12.61
CA VAL A 447 20.16 -8.15 13.27
C VAL A 447 19.65 -9.17 12.27
N PHE A 448 18.96 -8.72 11.22
CA PHE A 448 18.36 -9.59 10.19
C PHE A 448 19.33 -9.94 9.05
N GLY A 449 20.56 -9.47 9.09
CA GLY A 449 21.56 -9.75 8.05
C GLY A 449 21.17 -9.21 6.67
N VAL A 450 20.27 -8.22 6.63
CA VAL A 450 19.78 -7.59 5.40
C VAL A 450 20.58 -6.32 5.18
N LYS A 451 21.19 -6.17 4.00
CA LYS A 451 21.80 -4.89 3.63
C LYS A 451 20.71 -3.82 3.63
N SER A 452 20.85 -2.86 4.53
CA SER A 452 19.97 -1.71 4.58
C SER A 452 20.03 -0.99 3.23
N ARG A 453 18.86 -0.65 2.66
CA ARG A 453 18.80 0.32 1.55
C ARG A 453 19.44 1.66 1.93
N ARG A 454 19.75 1.86 3.19
CA ARG A 454 20.39 3.02 3.82
C ARG A 454 21.89 3.07 3.81
N GLU A 455 22.65 2.02 3.46
CA GLU A 455 24.06 2.22 3.08
C GLU A 455 24.17 3.28 1.99
N PHE A 456 23.03 3.61 1.37
CA PHE A 456 22.88 4.65 0.36
C PHE A 456 22.40 6.01 0.91
N ALA A 457 22.06 6.09 2.20
CA ALA A 457 21.44 7.28 2.81
C ALA A 457 22.40 8.11 3.69
N GLU A 458 23.64 7.68 3.90
CA GLU A 458 24.63 8.43 4.71
C GLU A 458 24.94 9.83 4.18
N ASN A 459 24.42 10.19 2.99
CA ASN A 459 24.47 11.55 2.45
C ASN A 459 23.15 11.82 1.72
N HIS A 460 22.06 11.84 2.46
CA HIS A 460 20.75 12.02 1.89
C HIS A 460 20.60 13.42 1.29
N VAL A 461 20.41 13.47 -0.02
CA VAL A 461 19.94 14.67 -0.72
C VAL A 461 18.46 14.45 -0.98
N PRO A 462 17.57 15.28 -0.43
CA PRO A 462 16.11 15.15 -0.59
C PRO A 462 15.63 15.58 -1.99
N GLU A 463 16.33 15.16 -3.04
CA GLU A 463 16.12 15.63 -4.42
C GLU A 463 15.35 14.65 -5.29
N ALA A 464 15.17 13.41 -4.84
CA ALA A 464 14.45 12.42 -5.60
C ALA A 464 13.41 11.73 -4.71
N ALA A 465 12.24 11.49 -5.24
CA ALA A 465 11.35 10.50 -4.67
C ALA A 465 12.06 9.15 -4.79
N GLU A 466 12.49 8.57 -3.67
CA GLU A 466 13.18 7.28 -3.67
C GLU A 466 12.26 6.10 -4.00
N MET A 467 10.97 6.37 -4.12
CA MET A 467 9.93 5.40 -4.44
C MET A 467 9.28 5.72 -5.79
N GLY A 468 9.27 4.74 -6.69
CA GLY A 468 8.42 4.78 -7.88
C GLY A 468 6.96 4.48 -7.51
N GLY A 469 6.34 5.36 -6.75
CA GLY A 469 4.97 5.29 -6.30
C GLY A 469 4.60 6.51 -5.48
N TYR A 470 3.31 6.72 -5.25
CA TYR A 470 2.82 7.75 -4.35
C TYR A 470 2.21 7.11 -3.10
N TRP A 471 2.18 7.87 -2.03
CA TRP A 471 1.44 7.61 -0.79
C TRP A 471 1.29 8.94 -0.03
N PRO A 472 0.37 9.07 0.93
CA PRO A 472 -0.01 10.37 1.48
C PRO A 472 0.99 10.99 2.46
N SER A 473 2.29 10.72 2.32
CA SER A 473 3.32 11.29 3.19
C SER A 473 3.28 12.82 3.27
N TYR A 474 2.84 13.47 2.21
CA TYR A 474 2.71 14.93 2.16
C TYR A 474 1.76 15.50 3.23
N LEU A 475 0.84 14.71 3.75
CA LEU A 475 -0.08 15.11 4.81
C LEU A 475 0.57 15.11 6.19
N PHE A 476 1.63 14.34 6.40
CA PHE A 476 2.25 14.09 7.70
C PHE A 476 3.68 14.62 7.83
N ASN A 477 4.38 14.74 6.73
CA ASN A 477 5.82 14.94 6.64
C ASN A 477 6.25 16.36 7.04
N ASN A 478 7.34 16.49 7.81
CA ASN A 478 8.00 17.77 8.12
C ASN A 478 9.10 18.15 7.11
N GLY A 479 9.38 17.30 6.13
CA GLY A 479 10.32 17.57 5.04
C GLY A 479 9.73 18.50 3.98
N LYS A 480 10.34 18.49 2.78
CA LYS A 480 9.79 19.22 1.65
C LYS A 480 8.59 18.46 1.09
N VAL A 481 7.49 19.14 0.95
CA VAL A 481 6.31 18.69 0.24
C VAL A 481 6.05 19.67 -0.89
N GLY A 482 5.45 19.24 -1.99
CA GLY A 482 5.20 20.06 -3.16
C GLY A 482 4.86 21.52 -2.83
N GLN A 483 3.84 22.09 -3.35
CA GLN A 483 3.49 23.49 -3.05
C GLN A 483 2.58 23.66 -1.80
N ARG A 484 2.46 22.60 -0.99
CA ARG A 484 1.59 22.59 0.20
C ARG A 484 2.43 22.41 1.46
N VAL A 485 1.97 22.97 2.56
CA VAL A 485 2.51 22.71 3.88
C VAL A 485 1.76 21.51 4.46
N SER A 486 2.49 20.55 5.03
CA SER A 486 1.86 19.43 5.73
C SER A 486 1.02 19.94 6.91
N PRO A 487 -0.23 19.49 7.06
CA PRO A 487 -1.07 19.87 8.18
C PRO A 487 -0.52 19.41 9.55
N VAL A 488 0.24 18.35 9.58
CA VAL A 488 0.73 17.71 10.82
C VAL A 488 2.22 17.97 11.05
N GLY A 489 3.08 17.71 10.08
CA GLY A 489 4.50 18.07 10.11
C GLY A 489 5.36 17.28 11.09
N MET A 490 5.46 15.94 10.95
CA MET A 490 6.34 15.09 11.76
C MET A 490 7.39 14.38 10.91
N PRO A 491 8.52 13.91 11.49
CA PRO A 491 9.47 13.03 10.79
C PRO A 491 8.79 11.74 10.34
N ILE A 492 9.27 11.15 9.24
CA ILE A 492 8.84 9.83 8.76
C ILE A 492 10.05 8.92 8.70
N GLY A 493 9.93 7.71 9.20
CA GLY A 493 11.01 6.74 9.16
C GLY A 493 10.54 5.33 9.50
N GLY A 494 11.43 4.37 9.35
CA GLY A 494 11.14 2.99 9.66
C GLY A 494 11.71 2.02 8.62
N GLY A 495 11.29 0.79 8.72
CA GLY A 495 11.68 -0.28 7.82
C GLY A 495 11.22 -1.62 8.35
N ARG A 496 11.11 -2.57 7.44
CA ARG A 496 10.77 -3.97 7.74
C ARG A 496 11.40 -4.88 6.70
N VAL A 497 11.46 -6.16 7.01
CA VAL A 497 11.72 -7.22 6.03
C VAL A 497 10.40 -7.85 5.59
N GLY A 498 10.46 -8.84 4.73
CA GLY A 498 9.30 -9.46 4.11
C GLY A 498 9.18 -9.09 2.64
N MET A 499 8.37 -9.82 1.91
CA MET A 499 8.21 -9.63 0.48
C MET A 499 6.78 -9.87 0.03
N GLY A 500 6.35 -9.07 -0.90
CA GLY A 500 5.18 -9.31 -1.73
C GLY A 500 5.45 -8.80 -3.14
N GLY A 501 4.49 -8.93 -4.02
CA GLY A 501 4.66 -8.45 -5.38
C GLY A 501 3.38 -8.46 -6.19
N ARG A 502 3.51 -7.91 -7.42
CA ARG A 502 2.43 -7.77 -8.39
C ARG A 502 1.26 -6.91 -7.89
N ALA A 503 1.55 -5.88 -7.08
CA ALA A 503 0.58 -4.86 -6.73
C ALA A 503 -0.17 -4.38 -7.99
N HIS A 504 -1.49 -4.16 -7.90
CA HIS A 504 -2.41 -3.79 -8.97
C HIS A 504 -2.57 -4.82 -10.11
N ALA A 505 -1.75 -5.87 -10.17
CA ALA A 505 -1.81 -6.90 -11.20
C ALA A 505 -2.51 -8.17 -10.73
N ALA A 506 -2.87 -9.04 -11.68
CA ALA A 506 -3.36 -10.37 -11.36
C ALA A 506 -2.28 -11.22 -10.67
N ASN A 507 -2.73 -12.10 -9.77
CA ASN A 507 -1.85 -12.93 -8.94
C ASN A 507 -0.93 -12.10 -8.02
N GLU A 508 -1.44 -10.98 -7.53
CA GLU A 508 -0.84 -10.24 -6.42
C GLU A 508 -0.62 -11.19 -5.23
N PHE A 509 0.52 -11.08 -4.55
CA PHE A 509 0.89 -12.06 -3.52
C PHE A 509 1.67 -11.44 -2.37
N TYR A 510 1.58 -12.12 -1.20
CA TYR A 510 2.41 -11.87 -0.03
C TYR A 510 3.10 -13.17 0.41
N VAL A 511 4.40 -13.12 0.70
CA VAL A 511 5.20 -14.30 1.07
C VAL A 511 4.90 -14.70 2.51
N ILE A 512 4.36 -15.89 2.69
CA ILE A 512 4.05 -16.46 4.01
C ILE A 512 5.26 -17.22 4.57
N GLU A 513 5.82 -18.14 3.80
CA GLU A 513 7.05 -18.85 4.15
C GLU A 513 8.21 -18.34 3.31
N GLY A 514 9.22 -17.79 3.95
CA GLY A 514 10.39 -17.25 3.29
C GLY A 514 11.28 -18.31 2.63
N SER A 515 12.11 -17.86 1.69
CA SER A 515 13.04 -18.71 0.96
C SER A 515 14.28 -17.91 0.53
N GLY A 516 15.44 -18.54 0.50
CA GLY A 516 16.70 -17.86 0.15
C GLY A 516 16.99 -16.72 1.15
N ASN A 517 17.28 -15.55 0.64
CA ASN A 517 17.52 -14.34 1.46
C ASN A 517 16.25 -13.54 1.75
N THR A 518 15.07 -14.12 1.45
CA THR A 518 13.79 -13.44 1.60
C THR A 518 13.06 -13.97 2.83
N TYR A 519 12.78 -13.08 3.77
CA TYR A 519 11.92 -13.36 4.91
C TYR A 519 10.45 -13.43 4.49
N GLY A 520 9.71 -14.38 5.11
CA GLY A 520 8.26 -14.43 5.04
C GLY A 520 7.58 -13.56 6.10
N MET A 521 6.29 -13.79 6.31
CA MET A 521 5.43 -13.01 7.20
C MET A 521 5.94 -12.98 8.65
N ALA A 522 6.38 -14.12 9.21
CA ALA A 522 6.94 -14.16 10.57
C ALA A 522 8.21 -13.30 10.71
N GLY A 523 9.06 -13.29 9.68
CA GLY A 523 10.23 -12.42 9.64
C GLY A 523 9.83 -10.94 9.59
N ALA A 524 8.80 -10.59 8.83
CA ALA A 524 8.25 -9.24 8.79
C ALA A 524 7.76 -8.80 10.18
N GLU A 525 6.96 -9.62 10.85
CA GLU A 525 6.45 -9.37 12.20
C GLU A 525 7.58 -9.16 13.22
N LYS A 526 8.58 -10.05 13.24
CA LYS A 526 9.75 -9.93 14.11
C LYS A 526 10.56 -8.66 13.83
N SER A 527 10.70 -8.28 12.56
CA SER A 527 11.43 -7.06 12.20
C SER A 527 10.73 -5.80 12.71
N ILE A 528 9.40 -5.74 12.61
CA ILE A 528 8.59 -4.64 13.12
C ILE A 528 8.72 -4.55 14.64
N ALA A 529 8.57 -5.68 15.35
CA ALA A 529 8.79 -5.73 16.80
C ALA A 529 10.19 -5.22 17.18
N THR A 530 11.21 -5.58 16.42
CA THR A 530 12.59 -5.13 16.64
C THR A 530 12.73 -3.62 16.46
N VAL A 531 12.11 -3.05 15.42
CA VAL A 531 12.14 -1.59 15.20
C VAL A 531 11.47 -0.86 16.37
N ILE A 532 10.32 -1.32 16.83
CA ILE A 532 9.60 -0.72 17.96
C ILE A 532 10.44 -0.80 19.25
N TYR A 533 11.04 -1.95 19.56
CA TYR A 533 11.92 -2.10 20.73
C TYR A 533 13.17 -1.22 20.63
N ASN A 534 13.80 -1.18 19.46
CA ASN A 534 14.96 -0.32 19.21
C ASN A 534 14.61 1.17 19.36
N TYR A 535 13.45 1.58 18.84
CA TYR A 535 12.99 2.97 18.94
C TYR A 535 12.65 3.37 20.38
N ALA A 536 12.05 2.46 21.13
CA ALA A 536 11.76 2.65 22.56
C ALA A 536 13.01 2.59 23.46
N GLY A 537 14.17 2.17 22.93
CA GLY A 537 15.40 2.03 23.71
C GLY A 537 15.44 0.78 24.58
N LEU A 538 14.71 -0.27 24.24
CA LEU A 538 14.57 -1.52 24.99
C LEU A 538 15.42 -2.68 24.45
N ASN A 539 16.16 -2.47 23.34
CA ASN A 539 17.03 -3.50 22.72
C ASN A 539 18.42 -2.97 22.35
#